data_6fd097e669d96af29277e9bb513647a7
#
_entry.id   6fd097e669d96af29277e9bb513647a7
#
_cell.length_a   1.000
_cell.length_b   1.000
_cell.length_c   1.000
_cell.angle_alpha   90.00
_cell.angle_beta   90.00
_cell.angle_gamma   90.00
#
_symmetry.space_group_name_H-M   'P 1'
#
loop_
_entity.id
_entity.type
_entity.pdbx_description
1 polymer ?
#
loop_
_entity_poly.entity_id
_entity_poly.type
_entity_poly.pdbx_seq_one_letter_code
_entity_poly.pdbx_strand_id
1 'polypeptide(L)'
;NKIPYPRHKNFSIDDARELAKWRLPRLVFDIVDGASGNEFLSINNNKAYENIKLEPRVLINVEERSLKTKFLDTEYGLPFGFAPMGMCNLTWPNADTMLAKEAIDNNIPICSSMAASTSLEKIYELSNGLAWFQLYIGQDEDFVVDLLNRAQDCGYKTIILTVDVPILARRSRDNRNGFDIPFRMSIKNFIDFATHPN
;
A
#
# COMPACT_ATOMS: atom_id res chain seq x y z
N ASN A 1 6.85 -10.42 30.90
CA ASN A 1 8.19 -9.95 30.48
C ASN A 1 8.14 -9.66 29.00
N LYS A 2 7.79 -8.40 28.64
CA LYS A 2 7.97 -7.92 27.25
C LYS A 2 9.47 -7.83 27.02
N ILE A 3 9.97 -8.56 26.03
CA ILE A 3 11.32 -8.36 25.51
C ILE A 3 11.38 -6.87 25.10
N PRO A 4 12.31 -6.08 25.66
CA PRO A 4 12.37 -4.67 25.32
C PRO A 4 12.64 -4.57 23.81
N TYR A 5 11.78 -3.84 23.13
CA TYR A 5 11.93 -3.48 21.73
C TYR A 5 13.36 -2.98 21.48
N PRO A 6 14.09 -3.57 20.55
CA PRO A 6 15.40 -3.05 20.20
C PRO A 6 15.20 -1.63 19.66
N ARG A 7 15.77 -0.63 20.33
CA ARG A 7 15.76 0.79 19.90
C ARG A 7 16.63 1.00 18.65
N HIS A 8 16.53 0.08 17.70
CA HIS A 8 17.21 0.23 16.44
C HIS A 8 16.42 1.25 15.59
N LYS A 9 17.08 2.31 15.19
CA LYS A 9 16.57 3.17 14.14
C LYS A 9 16.33 2.29 12.92
N ASN A 10 15.18 2.42 12.26
CA ASN A 10 14.93 1.73 11.01
C ASN A 10 15.88 2.27 9.95
N PHE A 11 16.85 1.49 9.53
CA PHE A 11 17.83 1.87 8.53
C PHE A 11 17.52 1.26 7.16
N SER A 12 16.67 0.22 7.14
CA SER A 12 16.32 -0.52 5.93
C SER A 12 14.85 -0.95 5.94
N ILE A 13 14.35 -1.36 4.77
CA ILE A 13 13.02 -1.98 4.64
C ILE A 13 12.97 -3.30 5.43
N ASP A 14 14.08 -4.05 5.48
CA ASP A 14 14.14 -5.30 6.25
C ASP A 14 14.01 -5.03 7.75
N ASP A 15 14.62 -3.96 8.28
CA ASP A 15 14.44 -3.54 9.67
C ASP A 15 12.96 -3.20 9.95
N ALA A 16 12.33 -2.46 9.03
CA ALA A 16 10.92 -2.12 9.14
C ALA A 16 10.02 -3.38 9.11
N ARG A 17 10.34 -4.36 8.26
CA ARG A 17 9.64 -5.64 8.17
C ARG A 17 9.74 -6.45 9.47
N GLU A 18 10.95 -6.57 10.04
CA GLU A 18 11.13 -7.29 11.31
C GLU A 18 10.43 -6.56 12.47
N LEU A 19 10.43 -5.22 12.46
CA LEU A 19 9.67 -4.42 13.40
C LEU A 19 8.17 -4.68 13.28
N ALA A 20 7.63 -4.65 12.06
CA ALA A 20 6.22 -4.92 11.80
C ALA A 20 5.82 -6.33 12.26
N LYS A 21 6.66 -7.33 11.99
CA LYS A 21 6.45 -8.72 12.42
C LYS A 21 6.36 -8.88 13.94
N TRP A 22 7.11 -8.08 14.67
CA TRP A 22 7.07 -8.09 16.13
C TRP A 22 5.89 -7.31 16.70
N ARG A 23 5.46 -6.25 16.01
CA ARG A 23 4.47 -5.29 16.51
C ARG A 23 3.04 -5.62 16.11
N LEU A 24 2.84 -6.13 14.90
CA LEU A 24 1.52 -6.41 14.37
C LEU A 24 1.02 -7.79 14.83
N PRO A 25 -0.30 -7.95 15.01
CA PRO A 25 -0.90 -9.27 15.11
C PRO A 25 -0.48 -10.12 13.90
N ARG A 26 -0.23 -11.39 14.13
CA ARG A 26 0.27 -12.31 13.10
C ARG A 26 -0.62 -12.33 11.85
N LEU A 27 -1.94 -12.32 12.05
CA LEU A 27 -2.89 -12.27 10.96
C LEU A 27 -2.66 -11.03 10.08
N VAL A 28 -2.50 -9.85 10.69
CA VAL A 28 -2.30 -8.59 9.96
C VAL A 28 -0.93 -8.59 9.25
N PHE A 29 0.11 -9.03 9.94
CA PHE A 29 1.44 -9.14 9.34
C PHE A 29 1.44 -10.06 8.12
N ASP A 30 0.84 -11.26 8.24
CA ASP A 30 0.81 -12.24 7.16
C ASP A 30 -0.05 -11.80 5.96
N ILE A 31 -1.09 -10.98 6.16
CA ILE A 31 -1.84 -10.35 5.06
C ILE A 31 -0.94 -9.46 4.21
N VAL A 32 -0.08 -8.67 4.84
CA VAL A 32 0.80 -7.73 4.14
C VAL A 32 2.02 -8.43 3.56
N ASP A 33 2.69 -9.26 4.37
CA ASP A 33 3.96 -9.91 4.02
C ASP A 33 3.79 -11.15 3.14
N GLY A 34 2.63 -11.80 3.21
CA GLY A 34 2.35 -13.04 2.49
C GLY A 34 2.02 -12.84 1.02
N ALA A 35 2.20 -13.91 0.24
CA ALA A 35 1.88 -13.94 -1.18
C ALA A 35 1.13 -15.23 -1.56
N SER A 36 0.81 -15.39 -2.84
CA SER A 36 0.06 -16.52 -3.37
C SER A 36 0.87 -17.82 -3.36
N GLY A 37 0.21 -18.93 -3.11
CA GLY A 37 0.79 -20.26 -3.20
C GLY A 37 1.99 -20.46 -2.28
N ASN A 38 3.12 -20.83 -2.85
CA ASN A 38 4.41 -21.02 -2.16
C ASN A 38 5.26 -19.74 -2.13
N GLU A 39 4.70 -18.59 -2.50
CA GLU A 39 5.35 -17.28 -2.49
C GLU A 39 6.58 -17.17 -3.44
N PHE A 40 6.72 -18.12 -4.36
CA PHE A 40 7.85 -18.19 -5.28
C PHE A 40 7.99 -16.94 -6.16
N LEU A 41 6.85 -16.43 -6.66
CA LEU A 41 6.87 -15.25 -7.52
C LEU A 41 7.29 -13.99 -6.75
N SER A 42 6.88 -13.84 -5.49
CA SER A 42 7.31 -12.74 -4.63
C SER A 42 8.83 -12.75 -4.44
N ILE A 43 9.41 -13.93 -4.20
CA ILE A 43 10.87 -14.09 -4.08
C ILE A 43 11.57 -13.73 -5.39
N ASN A 44 11.03 -14.20 -6.53
CA ASN A 44 11.61 -13.90 -7.84
C ASN A 44 11.51 -12.42 -8.21
N ASN A 45 10.42 -11.77 -7.87
CA ASN A 45 10.25 -10.33 -8.11
C ASN A 45 11.33 -9.53 -7.37
N ASN A 46 11.63 -9.88 -6.12
CA ASN A 46 12.72 -9.24 -5.38
C ASN A 46 14.07 -9.49 -6.05
N LYS A 47 14.37 -10.74 -6.46
CA LYS A 47 15.61 -11.08 -7.16
C LYS A 47 15.77 -10.39 -8.51
N ALA A 48 14.66 -10.05 -9.19
CA ALA A 48 14.71 -9.37 -10.48
C ALA A 48 15.43 -8.01 -10.39
N TYR A 49 15.34 -7.32 -9.25
CA TYR A 49 16.04 -6.05 -9.04
C TYR A 49 17.57 -6.20 -9.00
N GLU A 50 18.10 -7.39 -8.68
CA GLU A 50 19.54 -7.65 -8.69
C GLU A 50 20.16 -7.52 -10.09
N ASN A 51 19.34 -7.66 -11.13
CA ASN A 51 19.74 -7.50 -12.52
C ASN A 51 19.75 -6.05 -13.00
N ILE A 52 19.15 -5.12 -12.24
CA ILE A 52 19.13 -3.70 -12.55
C ILE A 52 20.37 -3.05 -11.93
N LYS A 53 21.25 -2.53 -12.79
CA LYS A 53 22.50 -1.89 -12.36
C LYS A 53 22.43 -0.40 -12.63
N LEU A 54 22.96 0.38 -11.70
CA LEU A 54 23.15 1.81 -11.86
C LEU A 54 24.55 2.06 -12.42
N GLU A 55 24.62 2.79 -13.54
CA GLU A 55 25.90 3.21 -14.12
C GLU A 55 26.31 4.55 -13.49
N PRO A 56 27.38 4.58 -12.66
CA PRO A 56 27.83 5.83 -12.06
C PRO A 56 28.51 6.71 -13.13
N ARG A 57 28.25 8.00 -13.08
CA ARG A 57 28.92 9.02 -13.91
C ARG A 57 29.76 9.91 -13.01
N VAL A 58 31.07 9.94 -13.27
CA VAL A 58 32.02 10.78 -12.55
C VAL A 58 32.33 12.07 -13.33
N LEU A 59 32.86 13.08 -12.66
CA LEU A 59 33.25 14.38 -13.25
C LEU A 59 32.09 15.14 -13.92
N ILE A 60 30.87 14.88 -13.48
CA ILE A 60 29.65 15.61 -13.90
C ILE A 60 29.28 16.58 -12.78
N ASN A 61 29.03 17.84 -13.14
CA ASN A 61 28.44 18.78 -12.18
C ASN A 61 27.03 18.34 -11.82
N VAL A 62 26.77 18.11 -10.54
CA VAL A 62 25.46 17.66 -9.99
C VAL A 62 24.85 18.71 -9.05
N GLU A 63 25.31 19.94 -9.11
CA GLU A 63 24.86 21.02 -8.24
C GLU A 63 23.38 21.34 -8.45
N GLU A 64 22.92 21.34 -9.71
CA GLU A 64 21.54 21.59 -10.10
C GLU A 64 20.80 20.31 -10.54
N ARG A 65 20.75 19.31 -9.64
CA ARG A 65 19.98 18.09 -9.91
C ARG A 65 18.51 18.26 -9.54
N SER A 66 17.61 17.69 -10.34
CA SER A 66 16.18 17.67 -10.08
C SER A 66 15.60 16.28 -10.31
N LEU A 67 14.65 15.87 -9.47
CA LEU A 67 13.86 14.66 -9.64
C LEU A 67 12.45 14.95 -10.17
N LYS A 68 12.13 16.22 -10.43
CA LYS A 68 10.84 16.61 -10.98
C LYS A 68 10.57 15.87 -12.28
N THR A 69 9.34 15.39 -12.41
CA THR A 69 8.90 14.65 -13.60
C THR A 69 7.50 15.09 -14.01
N LYS A 70 7.24 15.07 -15.32
CA LYS A 70 5.89 15.30 -15.85
C LYS A 70 5.28 13.94 -16.23
N PHE A 71 4.09 13.65 -15.69
CA PHE A 71 3.33 12.46 -16.00
C PHE A 71 1.83 12.78 -16.04
N LEU A 72 1.11 12.28 -17.06
CA LEU A 72 -0.32 12.58 -17.29
C LEU A 72 -0.65 14.09 -17.15
N ASP A 73 0.14 14.93 -17.83
CA ASP A 73 0.02 16.39 -17.86
C ASP A 73 0.18 17.12 -16.52
N THR A 74 0.58 16.41 -15.48
CA THR A 74 0.87 16.96 -14.15
C THR A 74 2.37 16.90 -13.86
N GLU A 75 2.93 17.96 -13.27
CA GLU A 75 4.32 17.99 -12.79
C GLU A 75 4.35 17.51 -11.33
N TYR A 76 5.14 16.48 -11.08
CA TYR A 76 5.38 15.90 -9.76
C TYR A 76 6.79 16.22 -9.26
N GLY A 77 6.96 16.25 -7.95
CA GLY A 77 8.26 16.49 -7.32
C GLY A 77 9.23 15.31 -7.44
N LEU A 78 8.70 14.09 -7.57
CA LEU A 78 9.47 12.84 -7.65
C LEU A 78 8.89 11.92 -8.74
N PRO A 79 9.69 11.04 -9.35
CA PRO A 79 9.26 10.12 -10.41
C PRO A 79 8.57 8.85 -9.89
N PHE A 80 7.89 8.92 -8.75
CA PHE A 80 7.12 7.83 -8.14
C PHE A 80 5.98 8.38 -7.28
N GLY A 81 5.10 7.48 -6.81
CA GLY A 81 3.99 7.81 -5.92
C GLY A 81 3.61 6.62 -5.05
N PHE A 82 2.55 6.77 -4.26
CA PHE A 82 2.01 5.68 -3.46
C PHE A 82 1.08 4.82 -4.29
N ALA A 83 1.39 3.53 -4.36
CA ALA A 83 0.56 2.52 -5.03
C ALA A 83 -0.79 2.34 -4.32
N PRO A 84 -1.83 1.84 -5.01
CA PRO A 84 -3.10 1.52 -4.37
C PRO A 84 -2.93 0.35 -3.40
N MET A 85 -3.33 0.57 -2.16
CA MET A 85 -3.29 -0.44 -1.10
C MET A 85 -4.65 -0.53 -0.41
N GLY A 86 -5.19 -1.73 -0.29
CA GLY A 86 -6.40 -1.98 0.46
C GLY A 86 -6.13 -2.10 1.96
N MET A 87 -7.11 -1.69 2.77
CA MET A 87 -7.14 -1.95 4.22
C MET A 87 -5.91 -1.46 5.02
N CYS A 88 -5.27 -0.37 4.60
CA CYS A 88 -4.05 0.13 5.25
C CYS A 88 -4.21 0.39 6.75
N ASN A 89 -5.42 0.81 7.19
CA ASN A 89 -5.69 1.08 8.59
C ASN A 89 -5.68 -0.17 9.50
N LEU A 90 -5.64 -1.39 8.92
CA LEU A 90 -5.38 -2.61 9.68
C LEU A 90 -3.93 -2.68 10.17
N THR A 91 -3.01 -2.08 9.44
CA THR A 91 -1.58 -2.10 9.78
C THR A 91 -1.22 -0.98 10.74
N TRP A 92 -1.81 0.19 10.53
CA TRP A 92 -1.59 1.36 11.35
C TRP A 92 -2.80 2.29 11.34
N PRO A 93 -3.28 2.77 12.51
CA PRO A 93 -4.39 3.72 12.57
C PRO A 93 -4.12 4.95 11.70
N ASN A 94 -5.09 5.31 10.85
CA ASN A 94 -5.01 6.45 9.92
C ASN A 94 -3.88 6.35 8.87
N ALA A 95 -3.40 5.15 8.51
CA ALA A 95 -2.33 4.97 7.54
C ALA A 95 -2.65 5.65 6.19
N ASP A 96 -3.86 5.47 5.65
CA ASP A 96 -4.28 6.13 4.40
C ASP A 96 -4.15 7.66 4.46
N THR A 97 -4.57 8.26 5.58
CA THR A 97 -4.49 9.72 5.81
C THR A 97 -3.06 10.21 5.95
N MET A 98 -2.20 9.42 6.59
CA MET A 98 -0.77 9.74 6.72
C MET A 98 -0.10 9.73 5.35
N LEU A 99 -0.37 8.70 4.53
CA LEU A 99 0.16 8.60 3.17
C LEU A 99 -0.33 9.74 2.27
N ALA A 100 -1.59 10.15 2.41
CA ALA A 100 -2.13 11.28 1.64
C ALA A 100 -1.43 12.60 1.99
N LYS A 101 -1.09 12.84 3.25
CA LYS A 101 -0.33 14.00 3.70
C LYS A 101 1.10 13.98 3.17
N GLU A 102 1.78 12.85 3.30
CA GLU A 102 3.14 12.68 2.75
C GLU A 102 3.16 12.87 1.23
N ALA A 103 2.09 12.49 0.52
CA ALA A 103 1.96 12.71 -0.90
C ALA A 103 1.97 14.22 -1.25
N ILE A 104 1.24 15.04 -0.49
CA ILE A 104 1.24 16.51 -0.67
C ILE A 104 2.62 17.08 -0.37
N ASP A 105 3.19 16.73 0.77
CA ASP A 105 4.44 17.32 1.25
C ASP A 105 5.59 17.09 0.26
N ASN A 106 5.53 15.99 -0.49
CA ASN A 106 6.52 15.64 -1.51
C ASN A 106 6.06 15.92 -2.95
N ASN A 107 4.86 16.45 -3.15
CA ASN A 107 4.24 16.68 -4.46
C ASN A 107 4.29 15.41 -5.34
N ILE A 108 3.80 14.28 -4.83
CA ILE A 108 3.73 13.00 -5.51
C ILE A 108 2.28 12.50 -5.58
N PRO A 109 1.93 11.66 -6.56
CA PRO A 109 0.59 11.09 -6.60
C PRO A 109 0.40 10.02 -5.51
N ILE A 110 -0.83 9.93 -5.00
CA ILE A 110 -1.30 8.79 -4.20
C ILE A 110 -2.45 8.11 -4.93
N CYS A 111 -2.42 6.80 -5.04
CA CYS A 111 -3.54 6.07 -5.60
C CYS A 111 -4.44 5.53 -4.48
N SER A 112 -5.67 6.07 -4.40
CA SER A 112 -6.71 5.54 -3.51
C SER A 112 -7.22 4.22 -4.04
N SER A 113 -7.16 3.17 -3.24
CA SER A 113 -7.71 1.86 -3.61
C SER A 113 -9.22 1.83 -3.44
N MET A 114 -9.93 1.10 -4.30
CA MET A 114 -11.33 0.74 -4.11
C MET A 114 -11.57 0.05 -2.76
N ALA A 115 -10.57 -0.67 -2.24
CA ALA A 115 -10.60 -1.34 -0.94
C ALA A 115 -9.88 -0.56 0.17
N ALA A 116 -9.66 0.74 0.01
CA ALA A 116 -9.03 1.58 1.03
C ALA A 116 -9.90 1.64 2.31
N SER A 117 -9.24 1.86 3.44
CA SER A 117 -9.96 2.03 4.73
C SER A 117 -10.54 3.42 4.90
N THR A 118 -10.10 4.38 4.09
CA THR A 118 -10.56 5.77 4.09
C THR A 118 -11.29 6.04 2.78
N SER A 119 -12.38 6.80 2.83
CA SER A 119 -13.19 7.07 1.64
C SER A 119 -12.40 7.82 0.57
N LEU A 120 -12.78 7.61 -0.69
CA LEU A 120 -12.12 8.26 -1.83
C LEU A 120 -12.23 9.79 -1.75
N GLU A 121 -13.37 10.32 -1.26
CA GLU A 121 -13.59 11.74 -1.08
C GLU A 121 -12.58 12.34 -0.09
N LYS A 122 -12.36 11.62 1.03
CA LYS A 122 -11.43 12.08 2.07
C LYS A 122 -9.98 12.03 1.60
N ILE A 123 -9.59 11.00 0.86
CA ILE A 123 -8.23 10.91 0.28
C ILE A 123 -8.02 12.03 -0.75
N TYR A 124 -9.02 12.31 -1.59
CA TYR A 124 -8.94 13.40 -2.56
C TYR A 124 -8.75 14.77 -1.88
N GLU A 125 -9.56 15.06 -0.87
CA GLU A 125 -9.44 16.28 -0.06
C GLU A 125 -8.03 16.40 0.55
N LEU A 126 -7.58 15.35 1.23
CA LEU A 126 -6.29 15.32 1.92
C LEU A 126 -5.09 15.37 0.98
N SER A 127 -5.22 14.88 -0.24
CA SER A 127 -4.16 14.91 -1.25
C SER A 127 -4.17 16.18 -2.11
N ASN A 128 -5.06 17.12 -1.82
CA ASN A 128 -5.23 18.36 -2.58
C ASN A 128 -5.34 18.11 -4.11
N GLY A 129 -6.06 17.06 -4.50
CA GLY A 129 -6.28 16.70 -5.89
C GLY A 129 -5.14 15.92 -6.56
N LEU A 130 -4.09 15.53 -5.84
CA LEU A 130 -3.02 14.67 -6.37
C LEU A 130 -3.41 13.17 -6.39
N ALA A 131 -4.62 12.85 -5.90
CA ALA A 131 -5.07 11.46 -5.84
C ALA A 131 -5.48 10.92 -7.21
N TRP A 132 -5.10 9.67 -7.45
CA TRP A 132 -5.64 8.78 -8.48
C TRP A 132 -6.57 7.77 -7.83
N PHE A 133 -7.49 7.17 -8.57
CA PHE A 133 -8.41 6.18 -8.04
C PHE A 133 -8.22 4.83 -8.72
N GLN A 134 -7.99 3.78 -7.93
CA GLN A 134 -7.86 2.41 -8.44
C GLN A 134 -9.19 1.68 -8.29
N LEU A 135 -9.60 1.01 -9.37
CA LEU A 135 -10.86 0.32 -9.53
C LEU A 135 -10.64 -1.14 -9.99
N TYR A 136 -11.40 -2.06 -9.41
CA TYR A 136 -11.67 -3.37 -9.98
C TYR A 136 -13.05 -3.36 -10.65
N ILE A 137 -13.19 -4.02 -11.80
CA ILE A 137 -14.50 -4.29 -12.37
C ILE A 137 -15.07 -5.53 -11.69
N GLY A 138 -16.05 -5.34 -10.81
CA GLY A 138 -16.80 -6.41 -10.17
C GLY A 138 -18.01 -6.86 -11.02
N GLN A 139 -18.78 -7.79 -10.47
CA GLN A 139 -20.04 -8.26 -11.12
C GLN A 139 -21.21 -7.27 -10.92
N ASP A 140 -21.11 -6.38 -9.95
CA ASP A 140 -22.11 -5.36 -9.65
C ASP A 140 -21.76 -4.08 -10.41
N GLU A 141 -22.39 -3.90 -11.57
CA GLU A 141 -22.17 -2.75 -12.44
C GLU A 141 -22.65 -1.45 -11.79
N ASP A 142 -23.76 -1.47 -11.06
CA ASP A 142 -24.31 -0.28 -10.42
C ASP A 142 -23.36 0.25 -9.34
N PHE A 143 -22.72 -0.64 -8.59
CA PHE A 143 -21.71 -0.27 -7.60
C PHE A 143 -20.46 0.34 -8.25
N VAL A 144 -20.01 -0.22 -9.38
CA VAL A 144 -18.86 0.32 -10.14
C VAL A 144 -19.17 1.70 -10.67
N VAL A 145 -20.37 1.91 -11.22
CA VAL A 145 -20.83 3.20 -11.75
C VAL A 145 -20.94 4.24 -10.62
N ASP A 146 -21.48 3.86 -9.45
CA ASP A 146 -21.53 4.74 -8.27
C ASP A 146 -20.12 5.24 -7.88
N LEU A 147 -19.16 4.33 -7.78
CA LEU A 147 -17.78 4.70 -7.45
C LEU A 147 -17.15 5.65 -8.49
N LEU A 148 -17.41 5.42 -9.76
CA LEU A 148 -16.92 6.29 -10.83
C LEU A 148 -17.53 7.68 -10.77
N ASN A 149 -18.85 7.77 -10.54
CA ASN A 149 -19.55 9.04 -10.37
C ASN A 149 -18.99 9.81 -9.16
N ARG A 150 -18.84 9.17 -8.03
CA ARG A 150 -18.27 9.78 -6.82
C ARG A 150 -16.82 10.26 -7.06
N ALA A 151 -16.00 9.47 -7.76
CA ALA A 151 -14.66 9.89 -8.11
C ALA A 151 -14.68 11.11 -9.05
N GLN A 152 -15.58 11.12 -10.03
CA GLN A 152 -15.77 12.26 -10.95
C GLN A 152 -16.23 13.52 -10.20
N ASP A 153 -17.23 13.39 -9.32
CA ASP A 153 -17.77 14.49 -8.53
C ASP A 153 -16.73 15.11 -7.59
N CYS A 154 -15.82 14.30 -7.05
CA CYS A 154 -14.67 14.79 -6.29
C CYS A 154 -13.63 15.50 -7.14
N GLY A 155 -13.56 15.21 -8.45
CA GLY A 155 -12.58 15.78 -9.37
C GLY A 155 -11.35 14.90 -9.66
N TYR A 156 -11.41 13.59 -9.39
CA TYR A 156 -10.37 12.67 -9.82
C TYR A 156 -10.16 12.72 -11.32
N LYS A 157 -8.91 12.88 -11.76
CA LYS A 157 -8.54 12.98 -13.18
C LYS A 157 -8.00 11.68 -13.75
N THR A 158 -7.62 10.75 -12.88
CA THR A 158 -6.96 9.50 -13.27
C THR A 158 -7.60 8.32 -12.58
N ILE A 159 -8.01 7.34 -13.39
CA ILE A 159 -8.48 6.03 -12.94
C ILE A 159 -7.45 4.97 -13.31
N ILE A 160 -7.09 4.12 -12.36
CA ILE A 160 -6.25 2.94 -12.58
C ILE A 160 -7.15 1.71 -12.56
N LEU A 161 -7.34 1.08 -13.71
CA LEU A 161 -8.11 -0.14 -13.82
C LEU A 161 -7.21 -1.35 -13.57
N THR A 162 -7.53 -2.15 -12.56
CA THR A 162 -6.85 -3.41 -12.27
C THR A 162 -7.52 -4.55 -13.02
N VAL A 163 -6.76 -5.26 -13.86
CA VAL A 163 -7.27 -6.27 -14.79
C VAL A 163 -6.60 -7.64 -14.65
N ASP A 164 -5.70 -7.81 -13.68
CA ASP A 164 -4.84 -8.97 -13.51
C ASP A 164 -5.31 -9.97 -12.43
N VAL A 165 -6.47 -9.73 -11.81
CA VAL A 165 -7.02 -10.59 -10.75
C VAL A 165 -8.39 -11.15 -11.14
N PRO A 166 -8.45 -12.11 -12.11
CA PRO A 166 -9.72 -12.69 -12.53
C PRO A 166 -10.34 -13.62 -11.47
N ILE A 167 -9.53 -14.16 -10.57
CA ILE A 167 -9.94 -15.00 -9.45
C ILE A 167 -9.08 -14.69 -8.21
N LEU A 168 -9.67 -14.91 -7.03
CA LEU A 168 -8.93 -14.75 -5.78
C LEU A 168 -7.82 -15.79 -5.67
N ALA A 169 -6.60 -15.32 -5.41
CA ALA A 169 -5.44 -16.17 -5.22
C ALA A 169 -5.53 -16.95 -3.91
N ARG A 170 -5.07 -18.22 -3.93
CA ARG A 170 -4.93 -19.00 -2.70
C ARG A 170 -3.73 -18.49 -1.89
N ARG A 171 -3.99 -17.82 -0.79
CA ARG A 171 -2.99 -17.31 0.13
C ARG A 171 -2.90 -18.21 1.36
N SER A 172 -1.87 -19.04 1.38
CA SER A 172 -1.75 -20.12 2.37
C SER A 172 -1.57 -19.62 3.79
N ARG A 173 -0.92 -18.45 4.00
CA ARG A 173 -0.75 -17.86 5.34
C ARG A 173 -2.09 -17.33 5.87
N ASP A 174 -2.85 -16.63 5.03
CA ASP A 174 -4.14 -16.07 5.42
C ASP A 174 -5.12 -17.18 5.81
N ASN A 175 -5.18 -18.26 5.03
CA ASN A 175 -6.01 -19.43 5.36
C ASN A 175 -5.61 -20.09 6.70
N ARG A 176 -4.31 -20.23 6.99
CA ARG A 176 -3.83 -20.78 8.27
C ARG A 176 -4.17 -19.88 9.45
N ASN A 177 -4.27 -18.58 9.23
CA ASN A 177 -4.63 -17.60 10.26
C ASN A 177 -6.15 -17.40 10.36
N GLY A 178 -6.95 -18.05 9.49
CA GLY A 178 -8.41 -17.94 9.48
C GLY A 178 -8.89 -16.57 9.02
N PHE A 179 -8.20 -15.97 8.05
CA PHE A 179 -8.67 -14.75 7.41
C PHE A 179 -9.64 -15.09 6.30
N ASP A 180 -10.92 -14.80 6.55
CA ASP A 180 -12.02 -14.96 5.59
C ASP A 180 -12.78 -13.63 5.47
N ILE A 181 -13.47 -13.42 4.35
CA ILE A 181 -14.37 -12.28 4.17
C ILE A 181 -15.81 -12.81 4.06
N PRO A 182 -16.71 -12.46 4.98
CA PRO A 182 -16.54 -11.55 6.13
C PRO A 182 -15.68 -12.15 7.25
N PHE A 183 -14.81 -11.30 7.83
CA PHE A 183 -13.90 -11.71 8.89
C PHE A 183 -14.66 -12.19 10.14
N ARG A 184 -14.23 -13.34 10.68
CA ARG A 184 -14.75 -13.90 11.94
C ARG A 184 -13.63 -14.02 12.97
N MET A 185 -13.77 -13.30 14.08
CA MET A 185 -12.80 -13.34 15.17
C MET A 185 -12.80 -14.72 15.86
N SER A 186 -11.69 -15.45 15.77
CA SER A 186 -11.46 -16.66 16.55
C SER A 186 -10.86 -16.31 17.92
N ILE A 187 -10.94 -17.21 18.91
CA ILE A 187 -10.30 -17.03 20.22
C ILE A 187 -8.78 -16.83 20.05
N LYS A 188 -8.16 -17.58 19.15
CA LYS A 188 -6.73 -17.45 18.82
C LYS A 188 -6.41 -16.04 18.31
N ASN A 189 -7.19 -15.54 17.36
CA ASN A 189 -6.98 -14.20 16.80
C ASN A 189 -7.23 -13.13 17.86
N PHE A 190 -8.25 -13.29 18.70
CA PHE A 190 -8.51 -12.37 19.80
C PHE A 190 -7.31 -12.25 20.76
N ILE A 191 -6.70 -13.37 21.16
CA ILE A 191 -5.51 -13.37 22.02
C ILE A 191 -4.34 -12.69 21.29
N ASP A 192 -4.14 -12.98 20.02
CA ASP A 192 -3.08 -12.39 19.20
C ASP A 192 -3.22 -10.86 19.13
N PHE A 193 -4.42 -10.36 18.82
CA PHE A 193 -4.69 -8.91 18.84
C PHE A 193 -4.52 -8.28 20.24
N ALA A 194 -4.98 -8.95 21.29
CA ALA A 194 -4.85 -8.44 22.65
C ALA A 194 -3.38 -8.36 23.14
N THR A 195 -2.51 -9.18 22.58
CA THR A 195 -1.07 -9.18 22.91
C THR A 195 -0.22 -8.22 22.08
N HIS A 196 -0.81 -7.67 21.02
CA HIS A 196 -0.18 -6.69 20.13
C HIS A 196 -0.99 -5.37 20.11
N PRO A 197 -1.11 -4.66 21.25
CA PRO A 197 -1.81 -3.37 21.28
C PRO A 197 -0.99 -2.32 20.51
N ASN A 198 -1.67 -1.54 19.67
CA ASN A 198 -1.11 -0.39 18.99
C ASN A 198 -0.77 0.75 19.94
#